data_d0e138e2644bd0c671e184cd2835a611
#
_entry.id   d0e138e2644bd0c671e184cd2835a611
#
_cell.length_a   1.000
_cell.length_b   1.000
_cell.length_c   1.000
_cell.angle_alpha   90.00
_cell.angle_beta   90.00
_cell.angle_gamma   90.00
#
_symmetry.space_group_name_H-M   'P 1'
#
loop_
_entity.id
_entity.type
_entity.pdbx_description
1 polymer ?
#
loop_
_entity_poly.entity_id
_entity_poly.type
_entity_poly.pdbx_seq_one_letter_code
_entity_poly.pdbx_strand_id
1 'polypeptide(L)'
;MKVPQLRKKSEIKSCHNVTWEDNYSWIHQKDILEVLKDKNKLNPEVREYLEQENSFAEFHLKDTKNLQKKLFNEIKGRIKLDDESLPYIDHSYEYWTKTTAKGNYSIKLRKKINTNLVEEIWNGDKEKEKLNVEYFGVGDLEVSHNDKYLAYSLDTKGSEYYTIFIRDIITKEIITKKITDTSGSITFSIDDKYIFYSKLDENHRARKIFRHKIGNFSDEDELIFEEKSEAFTVSIGLSSDEKYYFISTSDHNTSEQYYFKVNEEKPTPKLVIKRERGILYSINSWDKKFYNHTNKNAEDFKIDISNSLENQDWQPFVAAKDEVLIGGCIFLNNWIIRSETSNALDKLFVRNISQNIEEELVFTDEAVSVPNISLRQKDKNTDEIYVGYSSPKTPSRVYQYNLSNKSKKLVKEQEIPSGHNPDDYIVERVDYKSHDGRIVPLTITRHKKTKIDGSANLLLYGYGSYGNSMSPGFSSTRLSLIDRNIIWATAHIRGGMEKGMRWWKEGKLTNKKNTFEDYIYAAKYLIDNNYSSKGKLIGMGGSAGGLLMGAVVNKVPN
;
A
#
# COMPACT_ATOMS: atom_id res chain seq x y z
N MET A 1 -8.48 -16.19 -35.63
CA MET A 1 -7.58 -17.19 -35.04
C MET A 1 -8.41 -18.19 -34.25
N LYS A 2 -8.06 -19.49 -34.21
CA LYS A 2 -8.80 -20.50 -33.45
C LYS A 2 -8.53 -20.29 -31.95
N VAL A 3 -9.55 -20.44 -31.09
CA VAL A 3 -9.40 -20.36 -29.64
C VAL A 3 -8.43 -21.46 -29.16
N PRO A 4 -7.39 -21.14 -28.38
CA PRO A 4 -6.51 -22.13 -27.79
C PRO A 4 -7.31 -23.15 -26.95
N GLN A 5 -6.89 -24.40 -26.97
CA GLN A 5 -7.53 -25.46 -26.23
C GLN A 5 -6.53 -26.06 -25.24
N LEU A 6 -6.78 -25.86 -23.94
CA LEU A 6 -5.97 -26.53 -22.94
C LEU A 6 -6.26 -28.03 -22.96
N ARG A 7 -5.21 -28.85 -23.05
CA ARG A 7 -5.33 -30.31 -23.05
C ARG A 7 -5.93 -30.80 -21.73
N LYS A 8 -6.93 -31.66 -21.83
CA LYS A 8 -7.51 -32.34 -20.67
C LYS A 8 -6.62 -33.51 -20.23
N LYS A 9 -6.27 -33.53 -18.94
CA LYS A 9 -5.60 -34.66 -18.26
C LYS A 9 -6.38 -34.91 -16.98
N SER A 10 -7.29 -35.89 -17.03
CA SER A 10 -8.21 -36.17 -15.92
C SER A 10 -7.47 -36.61 -14.66
N GLU A 11 -7.81 -36.01 -13.53
CA GLU A 11 -7.37 -36.38 -12.19
C GLU A 11 -8.58 -36.37 -11.25
N ILE A 12 -8.74 -37.43 -10.47
CA ILE A 12 -9.80 -37.48 -9.47
C ILE A 12 -9.32 -36.78 -8.20
N LYS A 13 -10.04 -35.75 -7.79
CA LYS A 13 -9.82 -34.98 -6.55
C LYS A 13 -10.89 -35.34 -5.53
N SER A 14 -10.51 -35.32 -4.26
CA SER A 14 -11.45 -35.51 -3.15
C SER A 14 -11.13 -34.56 -2.01
N CYS A 15 -12.16 -33.91 -1.47
CA CYS A 15 -12.07 -33.05 -0.29
C CYS A 15 -13.42 -33.03 0.45
N HIS A 16 -13.39 -33.11 1.78
CA HIS A 16 -14.61 -33.09 2.62
C HIS A 16 -15.72 -34.08 2.16
N ASN A 17 -15.35 -35.30 1.79
CA ASN A 17 -16.24 -36.35 1.27
C ASN A 17 -16.93 -36.03 -0.06
N VAL A 18 -16.47 -34.99 -0.78
CA VAL A 18 -16.87 -34.68 -2.15
C VAL A 18 -15.78 -35.10 -3.09
N THR A 19 -16.12 -35.84 -4.12
CA THR A 19 -15.20 -36.30 -5.15
C THR A 19 -15.60 -35.70 -6.50
N TRP A 20 -14.61 -35.18 -7.24
CA TRP A 20 -14.83 -34.62 -8.57
C TRP A 20 -13.68 -34.94 -9.51
N GLU A 21 -13.95 -34.87 -10.80
CA GLU A 21 -12.95 -34.97 -11.84
C GLU A 21 -12.39 -33.58 -12.17
N ASP A 22 -11.06 -33.42 -12.08
CA ASP A 22 -10.35 -32.21 -12.47
C ASP A 22 -9.48 -32.51 -13.71
N ASN A 23 -9.85 -31.91 -14.83
CA ASN A 23 -9.16 -32.10 -16.11
C ASN A 23 -7.96 -31.17 -16.29
N TYR A 24 -7.76 -30.20 -15.40
CA TYR A 24 -6.81 -29.11 -15.58
C TYR A 24 -5.83 -28.92 -14.42
N SER A 25 -5.89 -29.75 -13.36
CA SER A 25 -4.97 -29.64 -12.22
C SER A 25 -3.50 -29.79 -12.60
N TRP A 26 -3.21 -30.44 -13.73
CA TRP A 26 -1.84 -30.62 -14.24
C TRP A 26 -1.14 -29.33 -14.63
N ILE A 27 -1.87 -28.23 -14.90
CA ILE A 27 -1.28 -26.91 -15.18
C ILE A 27 -0.63 -26.29 -13.92
N HIS A 28 -1.07 -26.73 -12.76
CA HIS A 28 -0.48 -26.32 -11.48
C HIS A 28 0.87 -27.01 -11.29
N GLN A 29 1.94 -26.24 -11.44
CA GLN A 29 3.29 -26.73 -11.22
C GLN A 29 3.64 -26.68 -9.75
N LYS A 30 3.96 -27.86 -9.14
CA LYS A 30 4.18 -27.98 -7.68
C LYS A 30 5.42 -27.20 -7.20
N ASP A 31 6.43 -27.09 -8.05
CA ASP A 31 7.70 -26.37 -7.80
C ASP A 31 7.66 -24.94 -8.34
N ILE A 32 6.50 -24.27 -8.28
CA ILE A 32 6.32 -22.91 -8.82
C ILE A 32 7.34 -21.91 -8.26
N LEU A 33 7.79 -22.07 -7.00
CA LEU A 33 8.79 -21.19 -6.40
C LEU A 33 10.16 -21.33 -7.06
N GLU A 34 10.48 -22.52 -7.59
CA GLU A 34 11.69 -22.72 -8.39
C GLU A 34 11.56 -22.09 -9.79
N VAL A 35 10.35 -22.10 -10.36
CA VAL A 35 10.07 -21.39 -11.62
C VAL A 35 10.21 -19.87 -11.43
N LEU A 36 9.78 -19.32 -10.30
CA LEU A 36 9.97 -17.90 -9.98
C LEU A 36 11.46 -17.51 -9.92
N LYS A 37 12.31 -18.42 -9.43
CA LYS A 37 13.77 -18.21 -9.42
C LYS A 37 14.42 -18.42 -10.80
N ASP A 38 13.85 -19.31 -11.62
CA ASP A 38 14.33 -19.64 -12.95
C ASP A 38 13.16 -19.97 -13.90
N LYS A 39 12.80 -19.01 -14.76
CA LYS A 39 11.71 -19.15 -15.75
C LYS A 39 11.86 -20.36 -16.69
N ASN A 40 13.08 -20.89 -16.88
CA ASN A 40 13.30 -22.04 -17.75
C ASN A 40 12.79 -23.36 -17.15
N LYS A 41 12.49 -23.38 -15.85
CA LYS A 41 11.90 -24.53 -15.16
C LYS A 41 10.39 -24.66 -15.38
N LEU A 42 9.74 -23.67 -16.04
CA LEU A 42 8.32 -23.77 -16.38
C LEU A 42 8.09 -24.96 -17.31
N ASN A 43 7.09 -25.80 -16.99
CA ASN A 43 6.69 -26.94 -17.78
C ASN A 43 6.47 -26.53 -19.26
N PRO A 44 7.12 -27.20 -20.24
CA PRO A 44 7.03 -26.82 -21.64
C PRO A 44 5.61 -26.82 -22.22
N GLU A 45 4.73 -27.77 -21.82
CA GLU A 45 3.33 -27.79 -22.28
C GLU A 45 2.55 -26.60 -21.74
N VAL A 46 2.83 -26.17 -20.48
CA VAL A 46 2.21 -24.98 -19.88
C VAL A 46 2.69 -23.74 -20.62
N ARG A 47 3.99 -23.64 -20.90
CA ARG A 47 4.57 -22.54 -21.67
C ARG A 47 3.93 -22.42 -23.05
N GLU A 48 3.86 -23.51 -23.79
CA GLU A 48 3.25 -23.55 -25.13
C GLU A 48 1.80 -23.03 -25.10
N TYR A 49 1.00 -23.48 -24.14
CA TYR A 49 -0.38 -23.02 -23.99
C TYR A 49 -0.46 -21.53 -23.71
N LEU A 50 0.37 -21.00 -22.80
CA LEU A 50 0.41 -19.56 -22.48
C LEU A 50 0.83 -18.71 -23.70
N GLU A 51 1.76 -19.19 -24.52
CA GLU A 51 2.19 -18.52 -25.74
C GLU A 51 1.07 -18.53 -26.82
N GLN A 52 0.27 -19.60 -26.89
CA GLN A 52 -0.92 -19.66 -27.75
C GLN A 52 -1.98 -18.66 -27.31
N GLU A 53 -2.25 -18.54 -25.99
CA GLU A 53 -3.20 -17.55 -25.44
C GLU A 53 -2.72 -16.12 -25.71
N ASN A 54 -1.44 -15.83 -25.54
CA ASN A 54 -0.89 -14.52 -25.85
C ASN A 54 -1.05 -14.19 -27.35
N SER A 55 -0.76 -15.14 -28.23
CA SER A 55 -0.93 -14.97 -29.67
C SER A 55 -2.39 -14.76 -30.07
N PHE A 56 -3.31 -15.46 -29.40
CA PHE A 56 -4.75 -15.30 -29.59
C PHE A 56 -5.20 -13.89 -29.16
N ALA A 57 -4.76 -13.43 -27.98
CA ALA A 57 -5.07 -12.09 -27.48
C ALA A 57 -4.53 -11.00 -28.42
N GLU A 58 -3.28 -11.12 -28.88
CA GLU A 58 -2.67 -10.19 -29.84
C GLU A 58 -3.46 -10.12 -31.16
N PHE A 59 -3.90 -11.27 -31.68
CA PHE A 59 -4.69 -11.32 -32.89
C PHE A 59 -6.02 -10.58 -32.74
N HIS A 60 -6.74 -10.76 -31.63
CA HIS A 60 -8.02 -10.13 -31.38
C HIS A 60 -7.91 -8.64 -31.03
N LEU A 61 -6.77 -8.22 -30.45
CA LEU A 61 -6.51 -6.84 -30.10
C LEU A 61 -5.78 -6.04 -31.20
N LYS A 62 -5.43 -6.66 -32.33
CA LYS A 62 -4.63 -6.01 -33.39
C LYS A 62 -5.20 -4.69 -33.90
N ASP A 63 -6.53 -4.61 -34.02
CA ASP A 63 -7.21 -3.43 -34.55
C ASP A 63 -7.25 -2.27 -33.55
N THR A 64 -6.94 -2.55 -32.28
CA THR A 64 -6.88 -1.54 -31.21
C THR A 64 -5.48 -0.94 -31.03
N LYS A 65 -4.43 -1.45 -31.71
CA LYS A 65 -3.02 -1.02 -31.50
C LYS A 65 -2.80 0.48 -31.69
N ASN A 66 -3.45 1.10 -32.68
CA ASN A 66 -3.36 2.55 -32.90
C ASN A 66 -4.01 3.34 -31.75
N LEU A 67 -5.16 2.88 -31.25
CA LEU A 67 -5.81 3.48 -30.08
C LEU A 67 -4.97 3.30 -28.84
N GLN A 68 -4.42 2.10 -28.61
CA GLN A 68 -3.51 1.83 -27.48
C GLN A 68 -2.31 2.80 -27.49
N LYS A 69 -1.65 2.95 -28.64
CA LYS A 69 -0.51 3.87 -28.80
C LYS A 69 -0.93 5.33 -28.54
N LYS A 70 -2.09 5.74 -29.05
CA LYS A 70 -2.63 7.09 -28.79
C LYS A 70 -2.89 7.32 -27.32
N LEU A 71 -3.57 6.39 -26.64
CA LEU A 71 -3.89 6.48 -25.21
C LEU A 71 -2.61 6.43 -24.35
N PHE A 72 -1.66 5.55 -24.69
CA PHE A 72 -0.38 5.49 -24.00
C PHE A 72 0.37 6.83 -24.03
N ASN A 73 0.48 7.44 -25.22
CA ASN A 73 1.16 8.72 -25.36
C ASN A 73 0.42 9.85 -24.64
N GLU A 74 -0.91 9.84 -24.68
CA GLU A 74 -1.75 10.81 -23.97
C GLU A 74 -1.58 10.67 -22.44
N ILE A 75 -1.69 9.45 -21.91
CA ILE A 75 -1.53 9.17 -20.48
C ILE A 75 -0.11 9.54 -20.03
N LYS A 76 0.92 9.16 -20.79
CA LYS A 76 2.31 9.52 -20.51
C LYS A 76 2.49 11.05 -20.53
N GLY A 77 1.86 11.75 -21.46
CA GLY A 77 1.91 13.21 -21.56
C GLY A 77 1.25 13.96 -20.39
N ARG A 78 0.44 13.26 -19.57
CA ARG A 78 -0.16 13.79 -18.34
C ARG A 78 0.77 13.68 -17.12
N ILE A 79 1.89 12.99 -17.26
CA ILE A 79 2.83 12.72 -16.16
C ILE A 79 4.05 13.62 -16.34
N LYS A 80 4.38 14.40 -15.32
CA LYS A 80 5.64 15.14 -15.26
C LYS A 80 6.76 14.15 -15.01
N LEU A 81 7.58 13.91 -16.03
CA LEU A 81 8.66 12.92 -15.97
C LEU A 81 9.90 13.43 -15.23
N ASP A 82 10.25 14.72 -15.43
CA ASP A 82 11.31 15.40 -14.68
C ASP A 82 10.69 16.03 -13.43
N ASP A 83 10.70 15.34 -12.30
CA ASP A 83 10.09 15.81 -11.05
C ASP A 83 10.97 15.49 -9.83
N GLU A 84 10.78 16.24 -8.77
CA GLU A 84 11.47 16.05 -7.49
C GLU A 84 10.46 15.99 -6.35
N SER A 85 10.68 15.08 -5.38
CA SER A 85 9.88 15.06 -4.15
C SER A 85 10.21 16.29 -3.29
N LEU A 86 9.31 16.60 -2.34
CA LEU A 86 9.68 17.54 -1.28
C LEU A 86 10.83 16.94 -0.44
N PRO A 87 11.78 17.75 0.00
CA PRO A 87 12.84 17.31 0.88
C PRO A 87 12.29 17.04 2.29
N TYR A 88 12.85 16.02 2.93
CA TYR A 88 12.69 15.80 4.37
C TYR A 88 14.06 15.87 5.06
N ILE A 89 14.05 16.33 6.29
CA ILE A 89 15.27 16.46 7.12
C ILE A 89 15.42 15.19 7.94
N ASP A 90 16.62 14.62 7.88
CA ASP A 90 17.03 13.50 8.71
C ASP A 90 18.47 13.76 9.19
N HIS A 91 18.67 13.83 10.51
CA HIS A 91 19.96 14.19 11.11
C HIS A 91 20.59 15.43 10.49
N SER A 92 21.72 15.27 9.80
CA SER A 92 22.51 16.38 9.25
C SER A 92 22.20 16.74 7.81
N TYR A 93 21.24 16.05 7.18
CA TYR A 93 20.96 16.22 5.76
C TYR A 93 19.48 16.44 5.45
N GLU A 94 19.23 17.13 4.34
CA GLU A 94 17.97 17.10 3.61
C GLU A 94 18.06 16.00 2.55
N TYR A 95 17.04 15.14 2.47
CA TYR A 95 16.93 14.04 1.51
C TYR A 95 15.71 14.22 0.61
N TRP A 96 15.85 13.94 -0.68
CA TRP A 96 14.72 13.89 -1.61
C TRP A 96 14.99 12.92 -2.75
N THR A 97 13.97 12.65 -3.54
CA THR A 97 14.04 11.83 -4.74
C THR A 97 13.79 12.67 -5.97
N LYS A 98 14.44 12.30 -7.06
CA LYS A 98 14.28 12.90 -8.38
C LYS A 98 13.98 11.80 -9.40
N THR A 99 13.11 12.12 -10.36
CA THR A 99 12.91 11.34 -11.58
C THR A 99 13.34 12.13 -12.79
N THR A 100 13.66 11.46 -13.89
CA THR A 100 14.07 12.11 -15.15
C THR A 100 13.34 11.51 -16.33
N ALA A 101 13.10 12.30 -17.36
CA ALA A 101 12.41 11.86 -18.58
C ALA A 101 13.13 10.72 -19.33
N LYS A 102 14.43 10.56 -19.10
CA LYS A 102 15.26 9.53 -19.72
C LYS A 102 15.46 8.30 -18.84
N GLY A 103 15.15 8.39 -17.54
CA GLY A 103 15.27 7.32 -16.56
C GLY A 103 13.97 6.56 -16.34
N ASN A 104 14.09 5.33 -15.86
CA ASN A 104 12.97 4.51 -15.42
C ASN A 104 12.92 4.36 -13.90
N TYR A 105 13.98 4.76 -13.21
CA TYR A 105 14.16 4.59 -11.77
C TYR A 105 14.45 5.93 -11.09
N SER A 106 14.19 6.00 -9.79
CA SER A 106 14.45 7.20 -9.00
C SER A 106 15.93 7.38 -8.70
N ILE A 107 16.29 8.64 -8.53
CA ILE A 107 17.59 9.10 -8.02
C ILE A 107 17.35 9.62 -6.61
N LYS A 108 18.07 9.13 -5.60
CA LYS A 108 18.04 9.68 -4.23
C LYS A 108 19.20 10.65 -4.05
N LEU A 109 18.84 11.85 -3.65
CA LEU A 109 19.75 12.97 -3.44
C LEU A 109 19.76 13.33 -1.96
N ARG A 110 20.88 13.90 -1.51
CA ARG A 110 20.95 14.55 -0.21
C ARG A 110 21.76 15.84 -0.30
N LYS A 111 21.51 16.72 0.65
CA LYS A 111 22.25 17.98 0.83
C LYS A 111 22.48 18.20 2.32
N LYS A 112 23.73 18.43 2.71
CA LYS A 112 24.04 18.76 4.11
C LYS A 112 23.38 20.08 4.49
N ILE A 113 22.73 20.12 5.65
CA ILE A 113 22.07 21.32 6.17
C ILE A 113 23.07 22.49 6.21
N ASN A 114 22.61 23.68 5.82
CA ASN A 114 23.42 24.90 5.72
C ASN A 114 24.57 24.85 4.66
N THR A 115 24.49 23.97 3.69
CA THR A 115 25.38 23.93 2.52
C THR A 115 24.58 23.96 1.23
N ASN A 116 25.27 24.19 0.09
CA ASN A 116 24.66 24.10 -1.24
C ASN A 116 25.15 22.86 -2.02
N LEU A 117 25.96 22.01 -1.40
CA LEU A 117 26.49 20.81 -2.06
C LEU A 117 25.43 19.70 -2.07
N VAL A 118 24.98 19.34 -3.26
CA VAL A 118 24.05 18.22 -3.49
C VAL A 118 24.85 16.97 -3.86
N GLU A 119 24.56 15.87 -3.19
CA GLU A 119 25.17 14.56 -3.42
C GLU A 119 24.15 13.58 -3.98
N GLU A 120 24.47 12.89 -5.08
CA GLU A 120 23.74 11.71 -5.55
C GLU A 120 24.19 10.49 -4.73
N ILE A 121 23.30 9.96 -3.89
CA ILE A 121 23.60 8.78 -3.06
C ILE A 121 23.09 7.48 -3.66
N TRP A 122 22.10 7.57 -4.57
CA TRP A 122 21.53 6.45 -5.29
C TRP A 122 21.06 6.87 -6.67
N ASN A 123 21.22 5.98 -7.66
CA ASN A 123 20.67 6.15 -9.00
C ASN A 123 20.29 4.78 -9.56
N GLY A 124 18.99 4.49 -9.61
CA GLY A 124 18.50 3.16 -9.98
C GLY A 124 18.82 2.78 -11.43
N ASP A 125 18.82 3.72 -12.37
CA ASP A 125 19.20 3.44 -13.76
C ASP A 125 20.66 3.03 -13.88
N LYS A 126 21.58 3.73 -13.19
CA LYS A 126 23.01 3.37 -13.16
C LYS A 126 23.25 2.02 -12.49
N GLU A 127 22.51 1.69 -11.42
CA GLU A 127 22.63 0.40 -10.74
C GLU A 127 22.13 -0.74 -11.63
N LYS A 128 21.01 -0.56 -12.33
CA LYS A 128 20.51 -1.53 -13.30
C LYS A 128 21.50 -1.78 -14.43
N GLU A 129 22.05 -0.71 -15.02
CA GLU A 129 23.05 -0.78 -16.08
C GLU A 129 24.29 -1.54 -15.62
N LYS A 130 24.82 -1.21 -14.43
CA LYS A 130 25.98 -1.88 -13.83
C LYS A 130 25.75 -3.37 -13.62
N LEU A 131 24.55 -3.78 -13.24
CA LEU A 131 24.20 -5.19 -13.01
C LEU A 131 23.89 -5.94 -14.31
N ASN A 132 23.56 -5.23 -15.37
CA ASN A 132 23.19 -5.77 -16.69
C ASN A 132 22.07 -6.84 -16.59
N VAL A 133 20.95 -6.50 -15.95
CA VAL A 133 19.83 -7.41 -15.70
C VAL A 133 18.59 -7.00 -16.49
N GLU A 134 17.77 -8.00 -16.90
CA GLU A 134 16.51 -7.76 -17.58
C GLU A 134 15.48 -7.12 -16.63
N TYR A 135 15.31 -7.71 -15.45
CA TYR A 135 14.43 -7.21 -14.39
C TYR A 135 15.23 -6.52 -13.29
N PHE A 136 14.70 -5.43 -12.77
CA PHE A 136 15.32 -4.68 -11.69
C PHE A 136 14.22 -4.06 -10.79
N GLY A 137 14.02 -4.68 -9.63
CA GLY A 137 13.13 -4.22 -8.58
C GLY A 137 13.93 -3.71 -7.39
N VAL A 138 13.59 -2.53 -6.88
CA VAL A 138 14.14 -1.98 -5.63
C VAL A 138 13.12 -2.24 -4.53
N GLY A 139 13.54 -2.93 -3.47
CA GLY A 139 12.69 -3.18 -2.30
C GLY A 139 12.77 -2.02 -1.33
N ASP A 140 13.88 -1.90 -0.61
CA ASP A 140 14.10 -0.87 0.39
C ASP A 140 15.37 -0.07 0.09
N LEU A 141 15.45 1.15 0.62
CA LEU A 141 16.58 2.07 0.45
C LEU A 141 16.71 2.95 1.69
N GLU A 142 17.51 2.50 2.66
CA GLU A 142 17.65 3.13 3.96
C GLU A 142 19.05 3.72 4.18
N VAL A 143 19.12 4.89 4.82
CA VAL A 143 20.36 5.55 5.23
C VAL A 143 20.57 5.32 6.72
N SER A 144 21.80 5.02 7.13
CA SER A 144 22.18 4.87 8.54
C SER A 144 22.02 6.18 9.32
N HIS A 145 21.83 6.09 10.65
CA HIS A 145 21.63 7.26 11.52
C HIS A 145 22.84 8.23 11.52
N ASN A 146 24.05 7.71 11.28
CA ASN A 146 25.26 8.52 11.15
C ASN A 146 25.48 9.09 9.73
N ASP A 147 24.51 8.96 8.83
CA ASP A 147 24.56 9.44 7.43
C ASP A 147 25.69 8.82 6.58
N LYS A 148 26.32 7.72 7.05
CA LYS A 148 27.50 7.10 6.42
C LYS A 148 27.16 5.97 5.45
N TYR A 149 26.21 5.13 5.79
CA TYR A 149 25.90 3.93 5.03
C TYR A 149 24.55 4.06 4.30
N LEU A 150 24.49 3.46 3.12
CA LEU A 150 23.26 3.20 2.38
C LEU A 150 23.04 1.70 2.31
N ALA A 151 22.00 1.20 2.96
CA ALA A 151 21.52 -0.17 2.80
C ALA A 151 20.37 -0.19 1.78
N TYR A 152 20.40 -1.14 0.86
CA TYR A 152 19.38 -1.28 -0.16
C TYR A 152 19.17 -2.74 -0.55
N SER A 153 17.97 -3.05 -1.00
CA SER A 153 17.61 -4.40 -1.42
C SER A 153 17.11 -4.43 -2.87
N LEU A 154 17.52 -5.47 -3.60
CA LEU A 154 17.24 -5.62 -5.02
C LEU A 154 16.67 -7.02 -5.31
N ASP A 155 15.61 -7.06 -6.13
CA ASP A 155 15.20 -8.24 -6.88
C ASP A 155 15.62 -8.06 -8.34
N THR A 156 16.42 -8.98 -8.86
CA THR A 156 16.93 -8.94 -10.25
C THR A 156 16.29 -9.99 -11.16
N LYS A 157 15.25 -10.66 -10.68
CA LYS A 157 14.58 -11.77 -11.40
C LYS A 157 13.06 -11.61 -11.52
N GLY A 158 12.44 -10.73 -10.73
CA GLY A 158 10.98 -10.62 -10.60
C GLY A 158 10.39 -11.72 -9.72
N SER A 159 11.18 -12.22 -8.77
CA SER A 159 10.85 -13.36 -7.91
C SER A 159 10.38 -12.95 -6.51
N GLU A 160 10.48 -11.66 -6.18
CA GLU A 160 10.26 -11.12 -4.84
C GLU A 160 11.19 -11.71 -3.77
N TYR A 161 12.27 -12.38 -4.18
CA TYR A 161 13.42 -12.71 -3.34
C TYR A 161 14.44 -11.59 -3.47
N TYR A 162 14.61 -10.81 -2.42
CA TYR A 162 15.51 -9.67 -2.44
C TYR A 162 16.88 -10.03 -1.92
N THR A 163 17.88 -9.36 -2.47
CA THR A 163 19.26 -9.38 -1.97
C THR A 163 19.58 -8.03 -1.37
N ILE A 164 20.03 -8.00 -0.11
CA ILE A 164 20.44 -6.78 0.59
C ILE A 164 21.93 -6.51 0.34
N PHE A 165 22.24 -5.24 0.16
CA PHE A 165 23.58 -4.68 0.03
C PHE A 165 23.74 -3.50 0.98
N ILE A 166 24.94 -3.31 1.52
CA ILE A 166 25.29 -2.10 2.29
C ILE A 166 26.54 -1.50 1.67
N ARG A 167 26.52 -0.22 1.39
CA ARG A 167 27.68 0.53 0.88
C ARG A 167 27.96 1.78 1.67
N ASP A 168 29.21 2.21 1.71
CA ASP A 168 29.61 3.52 2.19
C ASP A 168 29.15 4.57 1.16
N ILE A 169 28.50 5.63 1.63
CA ILE A 169 27.92 6.66 0.74
C ILE A 169 29.01 7.48 0.04
N ILE A 170 30.15 7.70 0.69
CA ILE A 170 31.23 8.55 0.17
C ILE A 170 32.13 7.74 -0.77
N THR A 171 32.68 6.62 -0.30
CA THR A 171 33.61 5.81 -1.10
C THR A 171 32.90 5.00 -2.19
N LYS A 172 31.60 4.79 -2.07
CA LYS A 172 30.76 3.92 -2.93
C LYS A 172 31.12 2.43 -2.84
N GLU A 173 31.98 2.03 -1.93
CA GLU A 173 32.39 0.64 -1.73
C GLU A 173 31.26 -0.17 -1.08
N ILE A 174 31.07 -1.38 -1.57
CA ILE A 174 30.16 -2.37 -0.95
C ILE A 174 30.87 -2.95 0.27
N ILE A 175 30.32 -2.72 1.45
CA ILE A 175 30.91 -3.11 2.72
C ILE A 175 30.47 -4.51 3.13
N THR A 176 29.21 -4.84 2.91
CA THR A 176 28.62 -6.11 3.26
C THR A 176 28.50 -7.02 2.05
N LYS A 177 28.91 -8.28 2.17
CA LYS A 177 28.60 -9.30 1.18
C LYS A 177 27.08 -9.50 1.10
N LYS A 178 26.60 -10.00 -0.04
CA LYS A 178 25.19 -10.19 -0.35
C LYS A 178 24.46 -10.99 0.73
N ILE A 179 23.36 -10.45 1.24
CA ILE A 179 22.42 -11.17 2.08
C ILE A 179 21.23 -11.54 1.20
N THR A 180 21.07 -12.82 0.87
CA THR A 180 20.09 -13.33 -0.09
C THR A 180 18.82 -13.85 0.58
N ASP A 181 17.80 -14.11 -0.24
CA ASP A 181 16.54 -14.73 0.16
C ASP A 181 15.78 -13.95 1.24
N THR A 182 15.87 -12.63 1.18
CA THR A 182 15.21 -11.73 2.12
C THR A 182 13.87 -11.23 1.60
N SER A 183 13.03 -10.70 2.50
CA SER A 183 11.80 -9.97 2.13
C SER A 183 12.06 -8.59 1.53
N GLY A 184 13.30 -8.10 1.61
CA GLY A 184 13.71 -6.79 1.13
C GLY A 184 13.68 -5.68 2.18
N SER A 185 12.97 -5.82 3.30
CA SER A 185 12.92 -4.79 4.36
C SER A 185 14.20 -4.73 5.19
N ILE A 186 14.62 -3.52 5.53
CA ILE A 186 15.86 -3.22 6.24
C ILE A 186 15.58 -2.26 7.41
N THR A 187 16.13 -2.53 8.59
CA THR A 187 16.07 -1.63 9.73
C THR A 187 17.47 -1.50 10.33
N PHE A 188 18.06 -0.31 10.35
CA PHE A 188 19.35 -0.07 11.02
C PHE A 188 19.21 -0.15 12.53
N SER A 189 20.27 -0.62 13.20
CA SER A 189 20.41 -0.38 14.64
C SER A 189 20.74 1.09 14.89
N ILE A 190 20.29 1.62 16.05
CA ILE A 190 20.51 3.04 16.41
C ILE A 190 22.01 3.40 16.45
N ASP A 191 22.88 2.45 16.78
CA ASP A 191 24.32 2.63 16.81
C ASP A 191 25.02 2.36 15.47
N ASP A 192 24.24 2.09 14.41
CA ASP A 192 24.72 1.80 13.05
C ASP A 192 25.73 0.65 12.93
N LYS A 193 25.77 -0.26 13.92
CA LYS A 193 26.63 -1.44 13.85
C LYS A 193 25.97 -2.63 13.19
N TYR A 194 24.63 -2.64 13.15
CA TYR A 194 23.84 -3.75 12.65
C TYR A 194 22.72 -3.28 11.75
N ILE A 195 22.23 -4.21 10.93
CA ILE A 195 20.89 -4.14 10.35
C ILE A 195 20.07 -5.33 10.83
N PHE A 196 18.76 -5.13 10.94
CA PHE A 196 17.77 -6.19 11.09
C PHE A 196 17.04 -6.39 9.77
N TYR A 197 16.78 -7.64 9.45
CA TYR A 197 16.06 -8.02 8.23
C TYR A 197 15.28 -9.32 8.43
N SER A 198 14.31 -9.59 7.55
CA SER A 198 13.61 -10.88 7.55
C SER A 198 14.03 -11.74 6.37
N LYS A 199 14.22 -13.04 6.62
CA LYS A 199 14.54 -14.05 5.62
C LYS A 199 13.30 -14.85 5.27
N LEU A 200 13.12 -15.10 3.96
CA LEU A 200 12.04 -15.92 3.44
C LEU A 200 12.33 -17.40 3.64
N ASP A 201 11.30 -18.15 3.98
CA ASP A 201 11.38 -19.62 4.08
C ASP A 201 11.04 -20.31 2.74
N GLU A 202 10.95 -21.63 2.79
CA GLU A 202 10.63 -22.49 1.66
C GLU A 202 9.21 -22.26 1.08
N ASN A 203 8.34 -21.57 1.80
CA ASN A 203 6.98 -21.19 1.37
C ASN A 203 6.88 -19.72 0.95
N HIS A 204 8.02 -19.05 0.74
CA HIS A 204 8.10 -17.62 0.44
C HIS A 204 7.47 -16.75 1.55
N ARG A 205 7.66 -17.15 2.82
CA ARG A 205 7.13 -16.46 4.00
C ARG A 205 8.24 -15.88 4.86
N ALA A 206 8.12 -14.61 5.24
CA ALA A 206 9.01 -13.97 6.19
C ALA A 206 8.64 -14.44 7.62
N ARG A 207 9.35 -15.43 8.15
CA ARG A 207 9.09 -15.97 9.50
C ARG A 207 10.24 -15.80 10.49
N LYS A 208 11.39 -15.29 10.02
CA LYS A 208 12.59 -15.16 10.85
C LYS A 208 13.15 -13.75 10.77
N ILE A 209 13.52 -13.17 11.91
CA ILE A 209 14.27 -11.91 11.99
C ILE A 209 15.71 -12.24 12.33
N PHE A 210 16.62 -11.75 11.50
CA PHE A 210 18.06 -11.83 11.69
C PHE A 210 18.66 -10.46 12.01
N ARG A 211 19.78 -10.47 12.71
CA ARG A 211 20.65 -9.31 12.92
C ARG A 211 21.98 -9.56 12.22
N HIS A 212 22.32 -8.69 11.29
CA HIS A 212 23.58 -8.71 10.54
C HIS A 212 24.52 -7.63 11.05
N LYS A 213 25.75 -7.99 11.40
CA LYS A 213 26.79 -7.01 11.73
C LYS A 213 27.38 -6.44 10.46
N ILE A 214 27.34 -5.11 10.31
CA ILE A 214 27.84 -4.41 9.12
C ILE A 214 29.33 -4.73 8.92
N GLY A 215 29.67 -5.19 7.70
CA GLY A 215 31.03 -5.59 7.35
C GLY A 215 31.36 -7.07 7.52
N ASN A 216 30.49 -7.86 8.18
CA ASN A 216 30.66 -9.29 8.33
C ASN A 216 30.09 -10.08 7.14
N PHE A 217 30.16 -11.42 7.25
CA PHE A 217 29.51 -12.35 6.32
C PHE A 217 28.11 -12.72 6.83
N SER A 218 27.17 -12.97 5.92
CA SER A 218 25.78 -13.29 6.27
C SER A 218 25.58 -14.69 6.90
N ASP A 219 26.55 -15.58 6.83
CA ASP A 219 26.56 -16.85 7.54
C ASP A 219 26.85 -16.72 9.04
N GLU A 220 27.34 -15.55 9.47
CA GLU A 220 27.54 -15.17 10.87
C GLU A 220 26.32 -14.47 11.48
N ASP A 221 25.21 -14.33 10.73
CA ASP A 221 24.06 -13.55 11.17
C ASP A 221 23.30 -14.23 12.30
N GLU A 222 22.94 -13.43 13.29
CA GLU A 222 22.27 -13.90 14.50
C GLU A 222 20.76 -13.97 14.29
N LEU A 223 20.17 -15.14 14.56
CA LEU A 223 18.72 -15.31 14.60
C LEU A 223 18.17 -14.66 15.87
N ILE A 224 17.37 -13.60 15.73
CA ILE A 224 16.76 -12.87 16.85
C ILE A 224 15.38 -13.43 17.19
N PHE A 225 14.59 -13.78 16.17
CA PHE A 225 13.22 -14.25 16.37
C PHE A 225 12.79 -15.21 15.26
N GLU A 226 12.00 -16.23 15.64
CA GLU A 226 11.37 -17.15 14.70
C GLU A 226 9.90 -17.36 15.05
N GLU A 227 9.00 -17.04 14.12
CA GLU A 227 7.60 -17.39 14.18
C GLU A 227 7.40 -18.86 13.78
N LYS A 228 6.76 -19.63 14.66
CA LYS A 228 6.55 -21.07 14.46
C LYS A 228 5.33 -21.39 13.60
N SER A 229 4.35 -20.48 13.54
CA SER A 229 3.16 -20.67 12.75
C SER A 229 3.39 -20.30 11.29
N GLU A 230 3.09 -21.19 10.37
CA GLU A 230 3.16 -20.94 8.93
C GLU A 230 2.12 -19.92 8.43
N ALA A 231 1.09 -19.66 9.23
CA ALA A 231 0.05 -18.69 8.89
C ALA A 231 0.48 -17.24 9.12
N PHE A 232 1.56 -17.01 9.90
CA PHE A 232 2.00 -15.69 10.33
C PHE A 232 3.29 -15.26 9.62
N THR A 233 3.41 -13.97 9.38
CA THR A 233 4.64 -13.33 8.91
C THR A 233 5.18 -12.38 9.96
N VAL A 234 6.48 -12.09 9.90
CA VAL A 234 7.17 -11.21 10.86
C VAL A 234 7.75 -9.99 10.19
N SER A 235 7.77 -8.90 10.96
CA SER A 235 8.51 -7.68 10.64
C SER A 235 9.13 -7.10 11.90
N ILE A 236 10.12 -6.23 11.75
CA ILE A 236 10.74 -5.49 12.85
C ILE A 236 10.74 -4.00 12.53
N GLY A 237 10.51 -3.17 13.54
CA GLY A 237 10.55 -1.72 13.40
C GLY A 237 10.94 -1.03 14.70
N LEU A 238 11.38 0.21 14.57
CA LEU A 238 11.78 1.07 15.69
C LEU A 238 10.55 1.80 16.24
N SER A 239 10.47 1.98 17.56
CA SER A 239 9.46 2.84 18.18
C SER A 239 9.63 4.30 17.78
N SER A 240 8.56 5.10 17.89
CA SER A 240 8.60 6.52 17.53
C SER A 240 9.57 7.36 18.36
N ASP A 241 9.88 6.95 19.58
CA ASP A 241 10.87 7.56 20.46
C ASP A 241 12.26 6.89 20.40
N GLU A 242 12.43 5.94 19.46
CA GLU A 242 13.70 5.24 19.19
C GLU A 242 14.31 4.53 20.39
N LYS A 243 13.47 4.07 21.35
CA LYS A 243 13.92 3.36 22.56
C LYS A 243 13.75 1.85 22.52
N TYR A 244 12.87 1.38 21.61
CA TYR A 244 12.51 -0.03 21.51
C TYR A 244 12.46 -0.47 20.06
N TYR A 245 12.85 -1.72 19.81
CA TYR A 245 12.44 -2.46 18.62
C TYR A 245 11.20 -3.27 18.94
N PHE A 246 10.22 -3.22 18.04
CA PHE A 246 9.06 -4.09 18.06
C PHE A 246 9.13 -5.09 16.92
N ILE A 247 9.06 -6.38 17.25
CA ILE A 247 8.86 -7.45 16.29
C ILE A 247 7.36 -7.71 16.25
N SER A 248 6.76 -7.49 15.10
CA SER A 248 5.34 -7.76 14.86
C SER A 248 5.18 -9.07 14.11
N THR A 249 4.33 -9.96 14.59
CA THR A 249 3.92 -11.16 13.89
C THR A 249 2.42 -11.16 13.70
N SER A 250 1.95 -11.42 12.48
CA SER A 250 0.54 -11.30 12.16
C SER A 250 0.11 -12.16 10.97
N ASP A 251 -1.17 -12.50 10.98
CA ASP A 251 -1.96 -12.83 9.81
C ASP A 251 -2.94 -11.68 9.50
N HIS A 252 -3.97 -11.92 8.66
CA HIS A 252 -4.97 -10.90 8.32
C HIS A 252 -5.93 -10.53 9.47
N ASN A 253 -6.00 -11.32 10.54
CA ASN A 253 -7.03 -11.19 11.58
C ASN A 253 -6.44 -11.10 12.98
N THR A 254 -5.20 -11.47 13.16
CA THR A 254 -4.59 -11.67 14.48
C THR A 254 -3.16 -11.17 14.46
N SER A 255 -2.77 -10.45 15.49
CA SER A 255 -1.39 -10.00 15.65
C SER A 255 -0.84 -10.30 17.04
N GLU A 256 0.48 -10.30 17.13
CA GLU A 256 1.26 -10.41 18.36
C GLU A 256 2.54 -9.59 18.22
N GLN A 257 2.98 -8.95 19.27
CA GLN A 257 4.24 -8.20 19.26
C GLN A 257 5.16 -8.62 20.38
N TYR A 258 6.44 -8.58 20.03
CA TYR A 258 7.57 -8.73 20.95
C TYR A 258 8.39 -7.44 20.94
N TYR A 259 9.14 -7.18 22.00
CA TYR A 259 9.98 -5.99 22.10
C TYR A 259 11.32 -6.29 22.79
N PHE A 260 12.30 -5.47 22.50
CA PHE A 260 13.56 -5.35 23.22
C PHE A 260 14.06 -3.90 23.15
N LYS A 261 14.95 -3.52 24.08
CA LYS A 261 15.49 -2.16 24.10
C LYS A 261 16.59 -1.99 23.05
N VAL A 262 16.72 -0.78 22.50
CA VAL A 262 17.71 -0.49 21.43
C VAL A 262 19.17 -0.68 21.87
N ASN A 263 19.46 -0.61 23.17
CA ASN A 263 20.79 -0.74 23.73
C ASN A 263 21.14 -2.14 24.25
N GLU A 264 20.30 -3.15 23.99
CA GLU A 264 20.60 -4.54 24.36
C GLU A 264 21.66 -5.13 23.43
N GLU A 265 22.85 -5.47 23.97
CA GLU A 265 23.91 -6.11 23.18
C GLU A 265 23.49 -7.47 22.62
N LYS A 266 22.72 -8.22 23.41
CA LYS A 266 22.11 -9.50 23.02
C LYS A 266 20.59 -9.36 23.10
N PRO A 267 19.95 -8.97 22.00
CA PRO A 267 18.51 -8.78 21.98
C PRO A 267 17.75 -10.04 22.41
N THR A 268 16.92 -9.91 23.42
CA THR A 268 16.06 -10.99 23.90
C THR A 268 14.59 -10.54 23.78
N PRO A 269 13.91 -10.87 22.67
CA PRO A 269 12.54 -10.43 22.45
C PRO A 269 11.59 -10.91 23.55
N LYS A 270 10.92 -9.98 24.22
CA LYS A 270 9.91 -10.22 25.24
C LYS A 270 8.53 -10.04 24.64
N LEU A 271 7.63 -10.97 24.91
CA LEU A 271 6.24 -10.89 24.50
C LEU A 271 5.55 -9.69 25.18
N VAL A 272 4.80 -8.90 24.39
CA VAL A 272 3.98 -7.80 24.93
C VAL A 272 2.62 -8.33 25.39
N ILE A 273 1.77 -8.79 24.46
CA ILE A 273 0.45 -9.35 24.73
C ILE A 273 0.32 -10.62 23.90
N LYS A 274 -0.07 -11.73 24.55
CA LYS A 274 -0.31 -12.99 23.85
C LYS A 274 -1.44 -12.83 22.83
N ARG A 275 -1.24 -13.36 21.61
CA ARG A 275 -2.23 -13.33 20.54
C ARG A 275 -3.54 -14.00 20.96
N GLU A 276 -4.63 -13.38 20.54
CA GLU A 276 -5.99 -13.88 20.67
C GLU A 276 -6.62 -13.85 19.28
N ARG A 277 -7.22 -14.95 18.85
CA ARG A 277 -7.77 -15.06 17.49
C ARG A 277 -8.79 -13.95 17.21
N GLY A 278 -8.61 -13.23 16.13
CA GLY A 278 -9.45 -12.11 15.72
C GLY A 278 -9.10 -10.78 16.38
N ILE A 279 -8.08 -10.75 17.25
CA ILE A 279 -7.57 -9.51 17.84
C ILE A 279 -6.31 -9.06 17.12
N LEU A 280 -6.39 -7.85 16.62
CA LEU A 280 -5.28 -7.09 16.06
C LEU A 280 -4.86 -6.04 17.05
N TYR A 281 -3.55 -5.88 17.23
CA TYR A 281 -3.00 -4.78 18.01
C TYR A 281 -1.61 -4.39 17.49
N SER A 282 -1.26 -3.13 17.70
CA SER A 282 0.09 -2.62 17.50
C SER A 282 0.43 -1.60 18.58
N ILE A 283 1.63 -1.73 19.12
CA ILE A 283 2.12 -0.86 20.19
C ILE A 283 3.22 0.03 19.66
N ASN A 284 3.18 1.28 20.09
CA ASN A 284 4.24 2.25 19.86
C ASN A 284 4.65 2.89 21.19
N SER A 285 5.87 3.38 21.28
CA SER A 285 6.40 4.09 22.44
C SER A 285 6.61 5.56 22.11
N TRP A 286 6.13 6.44 23.00
CA TRP A 286 6.32 7.87 22.93
C TRP A 286 6.19 8.53 24.30
N ASP A 287 7.13 9.42 24.64
CA ASP A 287 7.13 10.20 25.90
C ASP A 287 6.87 9.36 27.15
N LYS A 288 7.64 8.27 27.30
CA LYS A 288 7.56 7.31 28.43
C LYS A 288 6.21 6.59 28.56
N LYS A 289 5.38 6.63 27.52
CA LYS A 289 4.11 5.93 27.44
C LYS A 289 4.09 4.97 26.28
N PHE A 290 3.30 3.92 26.41
CA PHE A 290 3.01 2.98 25.34
C PHE A 290 1.58 3.18 24.86
N TYR A 291 1.41 3.21 23.56
CA TYR A 291 0.14 3.40 22.88
C TYR A 291 -0.24 2.12 22.17
N ASN A 292 -1.34 1.52 22.60
CA ASN A 292 -1.86 0.27 22.06
C ASN A 292 -3.06 0.55 21.15
N HIS A 293 -2.83 0.53 19.85
CA HIS A 293 -3.90 0.58 18.86
C HIS A 293 -4.45 -0.83 18.67
N THR A 294 -5.72 -1.08 19.06
CA THR A 294 -6.28 -2.43 19.09
C THR A 294 -7.77 -2.47 18.83
N ASN A 295 -8.24 -3.60 18.27
CA ASN A 295 -9.66 -3.90 18.14
C ASN A 295 -10.21 -4.73 19.32
N LYS A 296 -9.46 -4.95 20.38
CA LYS A 296 -9.93 -5.69 21.56
C LYS A 296 -11.04 -4.94 22.27
N ASN A 297 -12.24 -5.52 22.33
CA ASN A 297 -13.48 -4.91 22.83
C ASN A 297 -13.82 -3.57 22.12
N ALA A 298 -13.44 -3.45 20.84
CA ALA A 298 -13.60 -2.21 20.06
C ALA A 298 -13.53 -2.58 18.57
N GLU A 299 -14.64 -2.97 17.94
CA GLU A 299 -14.61 -3.53 16.58
C GLU A 299 -13.84 -2.66 15.59
N ASP A 300 -14.03 -1.33 15.66
CA ASP A 300 -13.42 -0.35 14.75
C ASP A 300 -12.15 0.29 15.32
N PHE A 301 -11.46 -0.45 16.20
CA PHE A 301 -10.27 -0.05 16.93
C PHE A 301 -10.51 1.05 17.98
N LYS A 302 -9.56 1.16 18.86
CA LYS A 302 -9.36 2.19 19.88
C LYS A 302 -7.88 2.35 20.15
N ILE A 303 -7.51 3.34 20.92
CA ILE A 303 -6.14 3.48 21.41
C ILE A 303 -6.17 3.54 22.93
N ASP A 304 -5.45 2.62 23.55
CA ASP A 304 -5.23 2.61 24.99
C ASP A 304 -3.78 3.02 25.29
N ILE A 305 -3.51 3.54 26.48
CA ILE A 305 -2.17 3.91 26.92
C ILE A 305 -1.77 3.18 28.20
N SER A 306 -0.47 2.92 28.36
CA SER A 306 0.11 2.42 29.60
C SER A 306 1.49 3.04 29.84
N ASN A 307 1.94 3.07 31.10
CA ASN A 307 3.28 3.47 31.47
C ASN A 307 4.26 2.28 31.48
N SER A 308 3.77 1.04 31.31
CA SER A 308 4.57 -0.18 31.36
C SER A 308 4.03 -1.24 30.42
N LEU A 309 4.91 -1.94 29.71
CA LEU A 309 4.56 -3.13 28.94
C LEU A 309 4.41 -4.38 29.81
N GLU A 310 5.03 -4.40 30.99
CA GLU A 310 5.04 -5.56 31.88
C GLU A 310 3.76 -5.65 32.71
N ASN A 311 3.29 -4.53 33.23
CA ASN A 311 2.10 -4.49 34.10
C ASN A 311 0.77 -4.49 33.32
N GLN A 312 0.81 -4.15 32.01
CA GLN A 312 -0.35 -4.13 31.11
C GLN A 312 -1.58 -3.38 31.66
N ASP A 313 -1.35 -2.32 32.40
CA ASP A 313 -2.43 -1.44 32.91
C ASP A 313 -2.83 -0.45 31.82
N TRP A 314 -3.66 -0.93 30.88
CA TRP A 314 -4.11 -0.16 29.72
C TRP A 314 -5.29 0.73 30.07
N GLN A 315 -5.11 2.03 29.94
CA GLN A 315 -6.14 3.04 30.16
C GLN A 315 -6.65 3.61 28.82
N PRO A 316 -7.94 3.92 28.69
CA PRO A 316 -8.48 4.51 27.47
C PRO A 316 -7.83 5.85 27.11
N PHE A 317 -7.42 6.00 25.85
CA PHE A 317 -6.89 7.26 25.31
C PHE A 317 -7.74 7.80 24.17
N VAL A 318 -8.07 6.95 23.17
CA VAL A 318 -9.05 7.24 22.12
C VAL A 318 -10.08 6.13 22.14
N ALA A 319 -11.32 6.50 22.45
CA ALA A 319 -12.42 5.54 22.49
C ALA A 319 -12.81 5.07 21.09
N ALA A 320 -13.29 3.83 20.99
CA ALA A 320 -13.91 3.34 19.78
C ALA A 320 -15.15 4.17 19.41
N LYS A 321 -15.39 4.27 18.10
CA LYS A 321 -16.59 4.91 17.52
C LYS A 321 -17.21 3.92 16.55
N ASP A 322 -18.54 3.78 16.58
CA ASP A 322 -19.24 2.85 15.68
C ASP A 322 -19.14 3.30 14.21
N GLU A 323 -18.87 2.37 13.32
CA GLU A 323 -18.63 2.60 11.87
C GLU A 323 -17.52 3.63 11.56
N VAL A 324 -16.60 3.88 12.50
CA VAL A 324 -15.43 4.76 12.32
C VAL A 324 -14.15 4.01 12.63
N LEU A 325 -13.39 3.71 11.60
CA LEU A 325 -12.09 3.05 11.75
C LEU A 325 -11.07 4.03 12.34
N ILE A 326 -10.66 3.78 13.59
CA ILE A 326 -9.62 4.56 14.25
C ILE A 326 -8.26 4.14 13.70
N GLY A 327 -7.48 5.08 13.20
CA GLY A 327 -6.11 4.86 12.71
C GLY A 327 -5.05 5.01 13.80
N GLY A 328 -3.81 4.66 13.45
CA GLY A 328 -2.65 4.81 14.33
C GLY A 328 -2.25 6.27 14.56
N CYS A 329 -1.27 6.48 15.46
CA CYS A 329 -0.75 7.78 15.81
C CYS A 329 0.59 8.10 15.14
N ILE A 330 0.77 9.36 14.76
CA ILE A 330 2.06 10.01 14.48
C ILE A 330 2.35 10.93 15.66
N PHE A 331 3.58 10.87 16.16
CA PHE A 331 3.99 11.58 17.36
C PHE A 331 4.97 12.71 17.03
N LEU A 332 4.75 13.86 17.62
CA LEU A 332 5.67 14.99 17.75
C LEU A 332 5.74 15.40 19.22
N ASN A 333 6.74 16.20 19.62
CA ASN A 333 6.93 16.52 21.03
C ASN A 333 5.70 17.14 21.70
N ASN A 334 4.98 18.01 20.97
CA ASN A 334 3.80 18.69 21.50
C ASN A 334 2.47 18.16 20.92
N TRP A 335 2.53 17.21 19.96
CA TRP A 335 1.35 16.84 19.18
C TRP A 335 1.24 15.34 18.93
N ILE A 336 0.00 14.87 18.94
CA ILE A 336 -0.35 13.55 18.45
C ILE A 336 -1.32 13.74 17.29
N ILE A 337 -1.02 13.12 16.15
CA ILE A 337 -1.85 13.18 14.94
C ILE A 337 -2.33 11.78 14.62
N ARG A 338 -3.61 11.62 14.33
CA ARG A 338 -4.22 10.35 13.94
C ARG A 338 -5.23 10.52 12.83
N SER A 339 -5.53 9.42 12.13
CA SER A 339 -6.59 9.38 11.13
C SER A 339 -7.83 8.67 11.65
N GLU A 340 -8.97 8.99 11.07
CA GLU A 340 -10.22 8.23 11.16
C GLU A 340 -10.76 8.02 9.75
N THR A 341 -11.30 6.83 9.45
CA THR A 341 -12.01 6.57 8.20
C THR A 341 -13.46 6.25 8.51
N SER A 342 -14.38 6.99 7.91
CA SER A 342 -15.82 6.79 8.05
C SER A 342 -16.50 7.05 6.72
N ASN A 343 -17.41 6.16 6.34
CA ASN A 343 -18.17 6.27 5.11
C ASN A 343 -17.28 6.54 3.87
N ALA A 344 -16.13 5.83 3.77
CA ALA A 344 -15.09 5.96 2.74
C ALA A 344 -14.43 7.35 2.63
N LEU A 345 -14.46 8.13 3.70
CA LEU A 345 -13.78 9.43 3.81
C LEU A 345 -12.82 9.42 4.98
N ASP A 346 -11.60 9.85 4.73
CA ASP A 346 -10.57 9.97 5.74
C ASP A 346 -10.58 11.36 6.37
N LYS A 347 -10.36 11.41 7.68
CA LYS A 347 -10.23 12.62 8.48
C LYS A 347 -8.95 12.58 9.29
N LEU A 348 -8.39 13.73 9.57
CA LEU A 348 -7.22 13.88 10.41
C LEU A 348 -7.58 14.62 11.70
N PHE A 349 -7.08 14.13 12.82
CA PHE A 349 -7.25 14.73 14.14
C PHE A 349 -5.90 15.08 14.73
N VAL A 350 -5.80 16.25 15.31
CA VAL A 350 -4.58 16.76 15.94
C VAL A 350 -4.87 17.04 17.40
N ARG A 351 -4.09 16.42 18.29
CA ARG A 351 -4.16 16.66 19.73
C ARG A 351 -2.93 17.41 20.22
N ASN A 352 -3.14 18.57 20.85
CA ASN A 352 -2.10 19.23 21.63
C ASN A 352 -1.93 18.48 22.96
N ILE A 353 -0.71 17.99 23.24
CA ILE A 353 -0.44 17.14 24.40
C ILE A 353 -0.56 17.93 25.70
N SER A 354 0.02 19.14 25.76
CA SER A 354 0.05 19.97 26.98
C SER A 354 -1.32 20.53 27.36
N GLN A 355 -2.12 20.91 26.37
CA GLN A 355 -3.45 21.46 26.56
C GLN A 355 -4.53 20.38 26.66
N ASN A 356 -4.22 19.16 26.22
CA ASN A 356 -5.16 18.05 26.09
C ASN A 356 -6.40 18.39 25.25
N ILE A 357 -6.21 19.20 24.20
CA ILE A 357 -7.25 19.60 23.25
C ILE A 357 -7.03 18.85 21.94
N GLU A 358 -8.09 18.22 21.43
CA GLU A 358 -8.09 17.55 20.14
C GLU A 358 -9.07 18.24 19.18
N GLU A 359 -8.65 18.48 17.95
CA GLU A 359 -9.49 19.06 16.89
C GLU A 359 -9.31 18.32 15.57
N GLU A 360 -10.34 18.35 14.73
CA GLU A 360 -10.27 17.87 13.35
C GLU A 360 -9.49 18.89 12.51
N LEU A 361 -8.51 18.41 11.76
CA LEU A 361 -7.76 19.21 10.79
C LEU A 361 -8.55 19.31 9.48
N VAL A 362 -9.40 20.31 9.36
CA VAL A 362 -10.14 20.59 8.13
C VAL A 362 -9.26 21.42 7.18
N PHE A 363 -8.97 20.88 6.02
CA PHE A 363 -7.98 21.46 5.10
C PHE A 363 -8.57 22.00 3.79
N THR A 364 -9.72 21.50 3.40
CA THR A 364 -10.42 21.85 2.15
C THR A 364 -11.92 21.85 2.36
N ASP A 365 -12.64 22.64 1.54
CA ASP A 365 -14.10 22.65 1.49
C ASP A 365 -14.66 21.56 0.56
N GLU A 366 -13.80 20.76 -0.10
CA GLU A 366 -14.24 19.68 -0.95
C GLU A 366 -14.80 18.51 -0.11
N ALA A 367 -16.06 18.17 -0.37
CA ALA A 367 -16.78 17.11 0.33
C ALA A 367 -16.14 15.72 0.16
N VAL A 368 -15.42 15.53 -0.93
CA VAL A 368 -14.67 14.29 -1.21
C VAL A 368 -13.20 14.64 -1.32
N SER A 369 -12.44 14.39 -0.29
CA SER A 369 -11.00 14.63 -0.26
C SER A 369 -10.27 13.49 0.44
N VAL A 370 -9.01 13.31 0.08
CA VAL A 370 -8.11 12.32 0.66
C VAL A 370 -6.95 13.05 1.30
N PRO A 371 -7.03 13.31 2.63
CA PRO A 371 -5.95 13.94 3.35
C PRO A 371 -4.83 12.92 3.64
N ASN A 372 -3.60 13.40 3.68
CA ASN A 372 -2.45 12.62 4.15
C ASN A 372 -1.46 13.53 4.90
N ILE A 373 -0.62 12.92 5.73
CA ILE A 373 0.43 13.63 6.48
C ILE A 373 1.76 12.95 6.23
N SER A 374 2.79 13.77 6.07
CA SER A 374 4.17 13.34 6.15
C SER A 374 4.99 14.30 7.02
N LEU A 375 6.02 13.76 7.63
CA LEU A 375 6.91 14.56 8.47
C LEU A 375 7.92 15.30 7.57
N ARG A 376 8.07 16.60 7.82
CA ARG A 376 9.12 17.41 7.18
C ARG A 376 10.50 17.08 7.73
N GLN A 377 10.57 16.64 8.98
CA GLN A 377 11.81 16.21 9.62
C GLN A 377 11.56 15.00 10.51
N LYS A 378 12.55 14.11 10.62
CA LYS A 378 12.48 12.96 11.53
C LYS A 378 12.62 13.36 13.00
N ASP A 379 13.35 14.44 13.29
CA ASP A 379 13.34 15.06 14.61
C ASP A 379 11.92 15.50 14.97
N LYS A 380 11.40 14.96 16.06
CA LYS A 380 10.03 15.19 16.51
C LYS A 380 9.82 16.54 17.21
N ASN A 381 10.89 17.30 17.44
CA ASN A 381 10.82 18.63 18.05
C ASN A 381 10.46 19.72 17.03
N THR A 382 9.27 19.60 16.49
CA THR A 382 8.76 20.54 15.48
C THR A 382 7.25 20.67 15.59
N ASP A 383 6.73 21.85 15.22
CA ASP A 383 5.31 22.09 14.99
C ASP A 383 4.96 22.06 13.48
N GLU A 384 5.96 21.80 12.62
CA GLU A 384 5.77 21.80 11.17
C GLU A 384 5.62 20.40 10.61
N ILE A 385 4.58 20.22 9.80
CA ILE A 385 4.28 19.00 9.06
C ILE A 385 4.00 19.32 7.59
N TYR A 386 4.07 18.32 6.75
CA TYR A 386 3.47 18.37 5.43
C TYR A 386 2.06 17.77 5.49
N VAL A 387 1.07 18.56 5.08
CA VAL A 387 -0.30 18.07 4.89
C VAL A 387 -0.59 18.06 3.40
N GLY A 388 -0.82 16.85 2.90
CA GLY A 388 -1.25 16.64 1.53
C GLY A 388 -2.75 16.41 1.44
N TYR A 389 -3.36 16.77 0.33
CA TYR A 389 -4.68 16.31 -0.03
C TYR A 389 -4.86 16.20 -1.54
N SER A 390 -5.79 15.37 -1.97
CA SER A 390 -6.30 15.31 -3.32
C SER A 390 -7.80 15.00 -3.29
N SER A 391 -8.47 15.24 -4.40
CA SER A 391 -9.85 14.78 -4.62
C SER A 391 -9.94 14.15 -6.02
N PRO A 392 -11.05 13.52 -6.41
CA PRO A 392 -11.17 12.99 -7.78
C PRO A 392 -10.93 14.01 -8.90
N LYS A 393 -11.13 15.31 -8.63
CA LYS A 393 -10.93 16.41 -9.58
C LYS A 393 -9.71 17.29 -9.29
N THR A 394 -9.21 17.30 -8.04
CA THR A 394 -8.10 18.17 -7.64
C THR A 394 -6.81 17.38 -7.56
N PRO A 395 -5.77 17.72 -8.33
CA PRO A 395 -4.44 17.12 -8.25
C PRO A 395 -3.88 17.17 -6.84
N SER A 396 -2.94 16.27 -6.55
CA SER A 396 -2.31 16.24 -5.23
C SER A 396 -1.62 17.57 -4.92
N ARG A 397 -1.96 18.16 -3.78
CA ARG A 397 -1.38 19.38 -3.22
C ARG A 397 -0.74 19.06 -1.90
N VAL A 398 0.43 19.64 -1.62
CA VAL A 398 1.12 19.50 -0.34
C VAL A 398 1.38 20.89 0.23
N TYR A 399 0.95 21.07 1.47
CA TYR A 399 1.16 22.28 2.23
C TYR A 399 2.13 22.02 3.37
N GLN A 400 3.05 22.94 3.57
CA GLN A 400 3.74 23.07 4.84
C GLN A 400 2.75 23.73 5.82
N TYR A 401 2.47 23.04 6.91
CA TYR A 401 1.47 23.44 7.89
C TYR A 401 2.11 23.53 9.27
N ASN A 402 1.87 24.62 9.98
CA ASN A 402 2.32 24.80 11.36
C ASN A 402 1.16 24.55 12.31
N LEU A 403 1.31 23.56 13.19
CA LEU A 403 0.27 23.10 14.10
C LEU A 403 -0.06 24.14 15.19
N SER A 404 0.91 24.94 15.63
CA SER A 404 0.71 25.93 16.70
C SER A 404 -0.06 27.16 16.24
N ASN A 405 0.32 27.75 15.10
CA ASN A 405 -0.28 28.99 14.61
C ASN A 405 -1.25 28.79 13.44
N LYS A 406 -1.43 27.54 13.00
CA LYS A 406 -2.32 27.13 11.90
C LYS A 406 -1.99 27.77 10.54
N SER A 407 -0.80 28.33 10.39
CA SER A 407 -0.36 28.86 9.10
C SER A 407 -0.11 27.73 8.10
N LYS A 408 -0.46 28.00 6.83
CA LYS A 408 -0.25 27.03 5.75
C LYS A 408 0.33 27.69 4.52
N LYS A 409 1.28 27.03 3.88
CA LYS A 409 1.90 27.44 2.62
C LYS A 409 1.87 26.29 1.63
N LEU A 410 1.31 26.51 0.44
CA LEU A 410 1.41 25.51 -0.65
C LEU A 410 2.87 25.39 -1.07
N VAL A 411 3.45 24.20 -0.97
CA VAL A 411 4.85 23.91 -1.29
C VAL A 411 5.03 23.00 -2.49
N LYS A 412 3.98 22.21 -2.83
CA LYS A 412 3.98 21.40 -4.04
C LYS A 412 2.55 21.16 -4.52
N GLU A 413 2.34 21.23 -5.83
CA GLU A 413 1.13 20.77 -6.50
C GLU A 413 1.54 19.84 -7.64
N GLN A 414 0.82 18.74 -7.80
CA GLN A 414 1.03 17.81 -8.90
C GLN A 414 0.73 18.51 -10.22
N GLU A 415 1.74 18.69 -11.03
CA GLU A 415 1.62 19.27 -12.37
C GLU A 415 1.08 18.23 -13.35
N ILE A 416 0.15 18.66 -14.19
CA ILE A 416 -0.36 17.89 -15.32
C ILE A 416 0.09 18.60 -16.60
N PRO A 417 1.18 18.17 -17.25
CA PRO A 417 1.80 18.88 -18.37
C PRO A 417 0.85 19.11 -19.57
N SER A 418 -0.11 18.22 -19.77
CA SER A 418 -1.15 18.38 -20.81
C SER A 418 -2.26 19.38 -20.45
N GLY A 419 -2.20 19.99 -19.25
CA GLY A 419 -3.22 20.86 -18.71
C GLY A 419 -4.31 20.13 -17.95
N HIS A 420 -4.85 20.80 -16.94
CA HIS A 420 -5.97 20.34 -16.12
C HIS A 420 -6.64 21.53 -15.43
N ASN A 421 -7.98 21.55 -15.48
CA ASN A 421 -8.78 22.53 -14.73
C ASN A 421 -9.80 21.77 -13.87
N PRO A 422 -9.70 21.78 -12.54
CA PRO A 422 -10.64 21.09 -11.64
C PRO A 422 -12.11 21.49 -11.87
N ASP A 423 -12.37 22.71 -12.32
CA ASP A 423 -13.73 23.23 -12.56
C ASP A 423 -14.41 22.61 -13.79
N ASP A 424 -13.68 21.84 -14.59
CA ASP A 424 -14.25 21.08 -15.70
C ASP A 424 -14.86 19.74 -15.25
N TYR A 425 -14.68 19.36 -13.98
CA TYR A 425 -15.12 18.08 -13.46
C TYR A 425 -16.11 18.23 -12.31
N ILE A 426 -17.10 17.35 -12.30
CA ILE A 426 -18.10 17.23 -11.25
C ILE A 426 -17.81 15.93 -10.48
N VAL A 427 -17.76 16.04 -9.17
CA VAL A 427 -17.64 14.92 -8.23
C VAL A 427 -18.92 14.84 -7.43
N GLU A 428 -19.57 13.68 -7.48
CA GLU A 428 -20.80 13.41 -6.75
C GLU A 428 -20.54 12.26 -5.75
N ARG A 429 -21.02 12.42 -4.55
CA ARG A 429 -21.05 11.39 -3.52
C ARG A 429 -22.48 11.01 -3.29
N VAL A 430 -22.83 9.76 -3.58
CA VAL A 430 -24.19 9.24 -3.42
C VAL A 430 -24.18 7.94 -2.65
N ASP A 431 -25.30 7.62 -2.05
CA ASP A 431 -25.55 6.36 -1.37
C ASP A 431 -26.64 5.58 -2.11
N TYR A 432 -26.46 4.25 -2.21
CA TYR A 432 -27.49 3.36 -2.77
C TYR A 432 -27.78 2.20 -1.83
N LYS A 433 -28.96 1.60 -1.96
CA LYS A 433 -29.33 0.40 -1.21
C LYS A 433 -28.86 -0.85 -1.93
N SER A 434 -28.15 -1.72 -1.24
CA SER A 434 -27.82 -3.06 -1.70
C SER A 434 -29.02 -4.03 -1.57
N HIS A 435 -28.84 -5.29 -1.98
CA HIS A 435 -29.87 -6.34 -1.96
C HIS A 435 -30.51 -6.59 -0.58
N ASP A 436 -29.75 -6.36 0.48
CA ASP A 436 -30.17 -6.56 1.88
C ASP A 436 -30.53 -5.25 2.61
N GLY A 437 -30.65 -4.15 1.86
CA GLY A 437 -30.99 -2.83 2.41
C GLY A 437 -29.82 -2.04 2.99
N ARG A 438 -28.60 -2.62 3.03
CA ARG A 438 -27.39 -1.88 3.44
C ARG A 438 -27.15 -0.71 2.53
N ILE A 439 -26.79 0.42 3.14
CA ILE A 439 -26.43 1.65 2.42
C ILE A 439 -24.95 1.59 2.05
N VAL A 440 -24.69 1.60 0.76
CA VAL A 440 -23.34 1.51 0.18
C VAL A 440 -22.97 2.84 -0.48
N PRO A 441 -21.81 3.42 -0.12
CA PRO A 441 -21.35 4.66 -0.72
C PRO A 441 -20.84 4.46 -2.16
N LEU A 442 -21.02 5.48 -3.00
CA LEU A 442 -20.58 5.51 -4.39
C LEU A 442 -20.02 6.89 -4.72
N THR A 443 -18.81 6.96 -5.24
CA THR A 443 -18.19 8.21 -5.71
C THR A 443 -18.21 8.22 -7.22
N ILE A 444 -18.80 9.27 -7.81
CA ILE A 444 -18.98 9.44 -9.26
C ILE A 444 -18.18 10.67 -9.70
N THR A 445 -17.36 10.53 -10.74
CA THR A 445 -16.58 11.61 -11.33
C THR A 445 -16.87 11.69 -12.82
N ARG A 446 -17.22 12.87 -13.30
CA ARG A 446 -17.53 13.11 -14.72
C ARG A 446 -17.07 14.48 -15.18
N HIS A 447 -16.86 14.63 -16.47
CA HIS A 447 -16.69 15.95 -17.07
C HIS A 447 -18.03 16.72 -17.02
N LYS A 448 -18.01 18.03 -16.77
CA LYS A 448 -19.23 18.85 -16.65
C LYS A 448 -20.12 18.83 -17.90
N LYS A 449 -19.55 18.55 -19.10
CA LYS A 449 -20.28 18.43 -20.37
C LYS A 449 -20.97 17.07 -20.53
N THR A 450 -20.65 16.07 -19.71
CA THR A 450 -21.25 14.73 -19.80
C THR A 450 -22.69 14.78 -19.34
N LYS A 451 -23.62 14.39 -20.23
CA LYS A 451 -25.05 14.36 -19.94
C LYS A 451 -25.40 13.18 -19.04
N ILE A 452 -26.38 13.39 -18.19
CA ILE A 452 -26.99 12.37 -17.33
C ILE A 452 -28.37 12.02 -17.91
N ASP A 453 -28.37 11.35 -19.05
CA ASP A 453 -29.55 10.95 -19.82
C ASP A 453 -29.49 9.47 -20.28
N GLY A 454 -28.61 8.68 -19.69
CA GLY A 454 -28.37 7.28 -20.06
C GLY A 454 -27.49 7.10 -21.30
N SER A 455 -27.06 8.17 -21.96
CA SER A 455 -26.27 8.07 -23.18
C SER A 455 -24.78 7.89 -22.97
N ALA A 456 -24.25 8.22 -21.80
CA ALA A 456 -22.82 8.15 -21.49
C ALA A 456 -22.34 6.70 -21.27
N ASN A 457 -21.12 6.41 -21.74
CA ASN A 457 -20.39 5.23 -21.27
C ASN A 457 -19.94 5.45 -19.84
N LEU A 458 -19.93 4.38 -19.05
CA LEU A 458 -19.55 4.44 -17.64
C LEU A 458 -18.60 3.28 -17.29
N LEU A 459 -17.52 3.60 -16.59
CA LEU A 459 -16.64 2.62 -15.97
C LEU A 459 -16.93 2.56 -14.47
N LEU A 460 -17.39 1.40 -14.01
CA LEU A 460 -17.61 1.11 -12.60
C LEU A 460 -16.42 0.31 -12.04
N TYR A 461 -15.72 0.89 -11.08
CA TYR A 461 -14.61 0.25 -10.37
C TYR A 461 -15.04 -0.28 -9.01
N GLY A 462 -14.55 -1.46 -8.65
CA GLY A 462 -14.72 -2.05 -7.32
C GLY A 462 -13.58 -2.99 -6.95
N TYR A 463 -13.39 -3.20 -5.63
CA TYR A 463 -12.39 -4.12 -5.10
C TYR A 463 -12.99 -5.07 -4.05
N GLY A 464 -13.32 -4.58 -2.87
CA GLY A 464 -14.09 -5.27 -1.85
C GLY A 464 -13.38 -6.48 -1.21
N SER A 465 -12.08 -6.39 -0.92
CA SER A 465 -11.33 -7.48 -0.31
C SER A 465 -10.26 -6.95 0.63
N TYR A 466 -9.80 -7.83 1.55
CA TYR A 466 -8.69 -7.61 2.49
C TYR A 466 -8.82 -6.38 3.39
N GLY A 467 -10.01 -5.81 3.51
CA GLY A 467 -10.21 -4.57 4.25
C GLY A 467 -9.65 -3.33 3.56
N ASN A 468 -9.23 -3.44 2.30
CA ASN A 468 -8.69 -2.29 1.57
C ASN A 468 -9.82 -1.34 1.16
N SER A 469 -9.83 -0.16 1.74
CA SER A 469 -10.74 0.93 1.37
C SER A 469 -10.32 1.57 0.06
N MET A 470 -11.28 1.79 -0.84
CA MET A 470 -11.02 2.44 -2.11
C MET A 470 -11.12 3.95 -1.97
N SER A 471 -9.97 4.58 -1.74
CA SER A 471 -9.90 6.03 -1.60
C SER A 471 -10.18 6.74 -2.93
N PRO A 472 -11.07 7.75 -2.96
CA PRO A 472 -11.43 8.49 -4.16
C PRO A 472 -10.45 9.62 -4.48
N GLY A 473 -9.13 9.36 -4.48
CA GLY A 473 -8.09 10.34 -4.78
C GLY A 473 -7.99 10.69 -6.27
N PHE A 474 -7.18 11.70 -6.57
CA PHE A 474 -6.87 12.12 -7.94
C PHE A 474 -6.12 11.04 -8.73
N SER A 475 -6.41 10.96 -10.02
CA SER A 475 -5.64 10.14 -10.96
C SER A 475 -5.61 10.80 -12.33
N SER A 476 -4.45 11.27 -12.76
CA SER A 476 -4.27 11.88 -14.08
C SER A 476 -4.58 10.91 -15.23
N THR A 477 -4.39 9.61 -15.01
CA THR A 477 -4.69 8.59 -16.03
C THR A 477 -6.19 8.44 -16.29
N ARG A 478 -7.05 8.64 -15.26
CA ARG A 478 -8.53 8.62 -15.42
C ARG A 478 -9.03 9.75 -16.30
N LEU A 479 -8.34 10.88 -16.33
CA LEU A 479 -8.73 12.02 -17.14
C LEU A 479 -8.86 11.66 -18.62
N SER A 480 -8.03 10.74 -19.13
CA SER A 480 -8.13 10.28 -20.51
C SER A 480 -9.47 9.61 -20.85
N LEU A 481 -10.14 9.02 -19.87
CA LEU A 481 -11.49 8.48 -20.01
C LEU A 481 -12.54 9.56 -19.78
N ILE A 482 -12.41 10.34 -18.71
CA ILE A 482 -13.39 11.34 -18.31
C ILE A 482 -13.51 12.46 -19.36
N ASP A 483 -12.40 12.89 -19.98
CA ASP A 483 -12.37 13.88 -21.05
C ASP A 483 -13.04 13.38 -22.36
N ARG A 484 -13.27 12.06 -22.47
CA ARG A 484 -14.05 11.44 -23.54
C ARG A 484 -15.53 11.25 -23.18
N ASN A 485 -15.99 11.95 -22.15
CA ASN A 485 -17.35 11.83 -21.61
C ASN A 485 -17.67 10.42 -21.06
N ILE A 486 -16.66 9.67 -20.61
CA ILE A 486 -16.86 8.43 -19.88
C ILE A 486 -16.96 8.78 -18.39
N ILE A 487 -18.04 8.37 -17.76
CA ILE A 487 -18.21 8.53 -16.31
C ILE A 487 -17.33 7.51 -15.58
N TRP A 488 -16.64 7.95 -14.55
CA TRP A 488 -15.92 7.06 -13.62
C TRP A 488 -16.69 6.95 -12.31
N ALA A 489 -17.06 5.74 -11.93
CA ALA A 489 -17.71 5.48 -10.65
C ALA A 489 -16.88 4.48 -9.82
N THR A 490 -16.72 4.76 -8.53
CA THR A 490 -16.05 3.87 -7.57
C THR A 490 -17.07 3.44 -6.53
N ALA A 491 -17.39 2.14 -6.51
CA ALA A 491 -18.28 1.56 -5.51
C ALA A 491 -17.48 1.13 -4.27
N HIS A 492 -17.85 1.66 -3.10
CA HIS A 492 -17.19 1.40 -1.82
C HIS A 492 -17.85 0.20 -1.12
N ILE A 493 -17.74 -0.96 -1.78
CA ILE A 493 -18.46 -2.19 -1.47
C ILE A 493 -17.89 -2.92 -0.25
N ARG A 494 -18.72 -3.75 0.38
CA ARG A 494 -18.31 -4.63 1.49
C ARG A 494 -17.12 -5.51 1.12
N GLY A 495 -16.25 -5.72 2.11
CA GLY A 495 -14.95 -6.38 1.96
C GLY A 495 -13.77 -5.41 2.02
N GLY A 496 -14.00 -4.09 1.86
CA GLY A 496 -13.16 -3.00 2.34
C GLY A 496 -13.50 -2.62 3.79
N MET A 497 -12.88 -1.57 4.31
CA MET A 497 -13.14 -1.00 5.66
C MET A 497 -13.72 0.42 5.59
N GLU A 498 -14.36 0.78 4.51
CA GLU A 498 -14.91 2.13 4.29
C GLU A 498 -15.93 2.57 5.36
N LYS A 499 -16.55 1.59 6.02
CA LYS A 499 -17.46 1.77 7.16
C LYS A 499 -17.06 0.88 8.34
N GLY A 500 -15.74 0.84 8.63
CA GLY A 500 -15.16 0.08 9.72
C GLY A 500 -14.93 -1.40 9.44
N MET A 501 -14.49 -2.13 10.47
CA MET A 501 -14.18 -3.57 10.43
C MET A 501 -15.39 -4.44 10.10
N ARG A 502 -16.56 -4.03 10.53
CA ARG A 502 -17.82 -4.74 10.23
C ARG A 502 -18.06 -4.81 8.72
N TRP A 503 -17.75 -3.73 7.99
CA TRP A 503 -17.88 -3.67 6.53
C TRP A 503 -17.01 -4.71 5.84
N TRP A 504 -15.81 -4.94 6.36
CA TRP A 504 -14.91 -6.00 5.90
C TRP A 504 -15.44 -7.40 6.24
N LYS A 505 -15.86 -7.63 7.49
CA LYS A 505 -16.39 -8.94 7.94
C LYS A 505 -17.63 -9.37 7.17
N GLU A 506 -18.49 -8.42 6.82
CA GLU A 506 -19.70 -8.67 6.03
C GLU A 506 -19.42 -8.91 4.53
N GLY A 507 -18.17 -8.75 4.05
CA GLY A 507 -17.76 -8.98 2.67
C GLY A 507 -16.68 -10.05 2.50
N LYS A 508 -16.42 -10.93 3.49
CA LYS A 508 -15.40 -11.98 3.40
C LYS A 508 -15.91 -13.37 3.71
N LEU A 509 -15.15 -14.41 3.31
CA LEU A 509 -15.44 -15.82 3.56
C LEU A 509 -16.88 -16.18 3.14
N THR A 510 -17.69 -16.71 4.05
CA THR A 510 -19.10 -17.08 3.79
C THR A 510 -19.98 -15.90 3.39
N ASN A 511 -19.59 -14.66 3.77
CA ASN A 511 -20.29 -13.43 3.45
C ASN A 511 -19.81 -12.79 2.13
N LYS A 512 -18.85 -13.40 1.41
CA LYS A 512 -18.26 -12.83 0.20
C LYS A 512 -19.27 -12.46 -0.89
N LYS A 513 -20.39 -13.14 -0.95
CA LYS A 513 -21.48 -12.86 -1.88
C LYS A 513 -22.01 -11.42 -1.76
N ASN A 514 -21.97 -10.84 -0.56
CA ASN A 514 -22.41 -9.45 -0.34
C ASN A 514 -21.57 -8.45 -1.14
N THR A 515 -20.26 -8.69 -1.27
CA THR A 515 -19.38 -7.86 -2.13
C THR A 515 -19.87 -7.82 -3.58
N PHE A 516 -20.29 -8.98 -4.10
CA PHE A 516 -20.74 -9.10 -5.48
C PHE A 516 -22.10 -8.43 -5.69
N GLU A 517 -23.02 -8.63 -4.74
CA GLU A 517 -24.33 -7.98 -4.77
C GLU A 517 -24.21 -6.46 -4.65
N ASP A 518 -23.39 -5.95 -3.73
CA ASP A 518 -23.16 -4.51 -3.59
C ASP A 518 -22.73 -3.90 -4.93
N TYR A 519 -21.80 -4.55 -5.64
CA TYR A 519 -21.35 -4.07 -6.95
C TYR A 519 -22.44 -4.13 -8.03
N ILE A 520 -23.21 -5.21 -8.07
CA ILE A 520 -24.35 -5.34 -9.01
C ILE A 520 -25.39 -4.26 -8.74
N TYR A 521 -25.69 -3.98 -7.46
CA TYR A 521 -26.65 -2.93 -7.11
C TYR A 521 -26.11 -1.52 -7.37
N ALA A 522 -24.79 -1.30 -7.32
CA ALA A 522 -24.17 -0.07 -7.81
C ALA A 522 -24.46 0.13 -9.31
N ALA A 523 -24.26 -0.92 -10.11
CA ALA A 523 -24.55 -0.87 -11.55
C ALA A 523 -26.03 -0.58 -11.84
N LYS A 524 -26.95 -1.23 -11.12
CA LYS A 524 -28.40 -0.97 -11.22
C LYS A 524 -28.72 0.48 -10.87
N TYR A 525 -28.22 0.99 -9.74
CA TYR A 525 -28.42 2.37 -9.31
C TYR A 525 -27.98 3.36 -10.39
N LEU A 526 -26.82 3.14 -10.99
CA LEU A 526 -26.27 4.02 -12.04
C LEU A 526 -27.12 4.02 -13.31
N ILE A 527 -27.71 2.88 -13.68
CA ILE A 527 -28.63 2.75 -14.81
C ILE A 527 -29.97 3.42 -14.49
N ASP A 528 -30.56 3.10 -13.34
CA ASP A 528 -31.87 3.61 -12.92
C ASP A 528 -31.89 5.15 -12.75
N ASN A 529 -30.72 5.75 -12.44
CA ASN A 529 -30.55 7.19 -12.32
C ASN A 529 -29.97 7.84 -13.59
N ASN A 530 -30.01 7.15 -14.72
CA ASN A 530 -29.59 7.67 -16.03
C ASN A 530 -28.14 8.11 -16.16
N TYR A 531 -27.23 7.65 -15.28
CA TYR A 531 -25.80 7.87 -15.47
C TYR A 531 -25.27 7.08 -16.69
N SER A 532 -25.85 5.92 -16.96
CA SER A 532 -25.53 5.08 -18.11
C SER A 532 -26.74 4.19 -18.49
N SER A 533 -26.55 3.28 -19.42
CA SER A 533 -27.57 2.29 -19.81
C SER A 533 -26.93 0.93 -20.06
N LYS A 534 -27.78 -0.10 -20.21
CA LYS A 534 -27.32 -1.44 -20.61
C LYS A 534 -26.46 -1.37 -21.89
N GLY A 535 -25.37 -2.12 -21.89
CA GLY A 535 -24.40 -2.16 -22.99
C GLY A 535 -23.39 -1.02 -23.02
N LYS A 536 -23.49 -0.04 -22.07
CA LYS A 536 -22.55 1.08 -21.94
C LYS A 536 -21.82 1.13 -20.62
N LEU A 537 -22.11 0.19 -19.73
CA LEU A 537 -21.45 0.05 -18.44
C LEU A 537 -20.30 -0.96 -18.55
N ILE A 538 -19.11 -0.55 -18.14
CA ILE A 538 -17.87 -1.34 -18.14
C ILE A 538 -17.50 -1.63 -16.70
N GLY A 539 -17.35 -2.91 -16.35
CA GLY A 539 -16.84 -3.33 -15.03
C GLY A 539 -15.33 -3.38 -15.01
N MET A 540 -14.72 -2.90 -13.92
CA MET A 540 -13.28 -2.99 -13.69
C MET A 540 -12.97 -3.39 -12.25
N GLY A 541 -12.05 -4.36 -12.09
CA GLY A 541 -11.52 -4.80 -10.80
C GLY A 541 -10.18 -5.49 -11.00
N GLY A 542 -9.19 -5.13 -10.18
CA GLY A 542 -7.83 -5.68 -10.24
C GLY A 542 -7.54 -6.65 -9.09
N SER A 543 -6.59 -7.59 -9.23
CA SER A 543 -6.20 -8.54 -8.19
C SER A 543 -7.42 -9.32 -7.64
N ALA A 544 -7.72 -9.22 -6.34
CA ALA A 544 -8.95 -9.78 -5.76
C ALA A 544 -10.24 -9.18 -6.35
N GLY A 545 -10.19 -7.97 -6.91
CA GLY A 545 -11.26 -7.42 -7.75
C GLY A 545 -11.47 -8.19 -9.06
N GLY A 546 -10.50 -8.99 -9.51
CA GLY A 546 -10.68 -9.95 -10.61
C GLY A 546 -11.67 -11.06 -10.25
N LEU A 547 -11.64 -11.57 -9.02
CA LEU A 547 -12.68 -12.49 -8.50
C LEU A 547 -14.07 -11.82 -8.53
N LEU A 548 -14.14 -10.54 -8.10
CA LEU A 548 -15.38 -9.75 -8.19
C LEU A 548 -15.90 -9.72 -9.63
N MET A 549 -15.04 -9.38 -10.61
CA MET A 549 -15.46 -9.31 -12.01
C MET A 549 -15.95 -10.69 -12.53
N GLY A 550 -15.20 -11.76 -12.27
CA GLY A 550 -15.61 -13.12 -12.67
C GLY A 550 -16.94 -13.54 -12.06
N ALA A 551 -17.17 -13.24 -10.77
CA ALA A 551 -18.44 -13.53 -10.11
C ALA A 551 -19.60 -12.71 -10.68
N VAL A 552 -19.41 -11.43 -10.94
CA VAL A 552 -20.45 -10.53 -11.48
C VAL A 552 -20.85 -10.95 -12.89
N VAL A 553 -19.88 -11.21 -13.79
CA VAL A 553 -20.16 -11.66 -15.17
C VAL A 553 -20.95 -12.97 -15.19
N ASN A 554 -20.63 -13.92 -14.28
CA ASN A 554 -21.38 -15.17 -14.19
C ASN A 554 -22.79 -15.01 -13.59
N LYS A 555 -23.01 -14.03 -12.70
CA LYS A 555 -24.33 -13.80 -12.07
C LYS A 555 -25.27 -12.97 -12.93
N VAL A 556 -24.75 -11.98 -13.63
CA VAL A 556 -25.51 -11.02 -14.46
C VAL A 556 -24.77 -10.76 -15.77
N PRO A 557 -24.78 -11.71 -16.70
CA PRO A 557 -24.00 -11.64 -17.94
C PRO A 557 -24.52 -10.58 -18.94
N ASN A 558 -25.75 -10.02 -18.73
CA ASN A 558 -26.43 -9.11 -19.66
C ASN A 558 -26.61 -7.69 -19.09
#